data_abebe75312055eb8277856835375bc0c
#
_entry.id   abebe75312055eb8277856835375bc0c
#
_cell.length_a   1.000
_cell.length_b   1.000
_cell.length_c   1.000
_cell.angle_alpha   90.00
_cell.angle_beta   90.00
_cell.angle_gamma   90.00
#
_symmetry.space_group_name_H-M   'P 1'
#
loop_
_entity.id
_entity.type
_entity.pdbx_description
1 polymer ?
#
loop_
_entity_poly.entity_id
_entity_poly.type
_entity_poly.pdbx_seq_one_letter_code
_entity_poly.pdbx_strand_id
1 'polypeptide(L)' 'AIARKSIVAKREINVGEMLSEENLTVKRPGNGISPMRWHEVIGKVAGRHYLPDELIEGME' A
#
# COMPACT_ATOMS: atom_id res chain seq x y z
N ALA A 1 -3.40 1.23 -23.72
CA ALA A 1 -2.68 0.88 -22.50
C ALA A 1 -3.66 0.60 -21.38
N ILE A 2 -3.35 -0.39 -20.59
CA ILE A 2 -4.19 -0.76 -19.47
C ILE A 2 -3.89 0.15 -18.28
N ALA A 3 -4.95 0.76 -17.75
CA ALA A 3 -4.80 1.59 -16.57
C ALA A 3 -4.68 0.68 -15.36
N ARG A 4 -3.51 0.69 -14.74
CA ARG A 4 -3.27 -0.12 -13.56
C ARG A 4 -3.12 0.77 -12.35
N LYS A 5 -3.42 0.19 -11.19
CA LYS A 5 -3.28 0.89 -9.92
C LYS A 5 -2.38 0.10 -9.00
N SER A 6 -1.89 0.76 -7.97
CA SER A 6 -1.05 0.14 -6.95
C SER A 6 -1.61 0.46 -5.58
N ILE A 7 -1.27 -0.37 -4.60
CA ILE A 7 -1.62 -0.09 -3.21
C ILE A 7 -0.65 0.96 -2.69
N VAL A 8 -1.19 2.05 -2.17
CA VAL A 8 -0.39 3.16 -1.65
C VAL A 8 -0.88 3.54 -0.26
N ALA A 9 -0.06 4.30 0.45
CA ALA A 9 -0.45 4.84 1.74
C ALA A 9 -1.51 5.90 1.53
N LYS A 10 -2.61 5.81 2.25
CA LYS A 10 -3.69 6.79 2.20
C LYS A 10 -3.33 8.03 3.01
N ARG A 11 -2.53 7.83 4.04
CA ARG A 11 -2.03 8.87 4.92
C ARG A 11 -0.67 8.44 5.42
N GLU A 12 -0.04 9.25 6.26
CA GLU A 12 1.24 8.87 6.85
C GLU A 12 1.08 7.60 7.68
N ILE A 13 2.01 6.66 7.50
CA ILE A 13 2.01 5.38 8.22
C ILE A 13 3.38 5.24 8.88
N ASN A 14 3.38 4.98 10.19
CA ASN A 14 4.62 4.80 10.92
C ASN A 14 5.07 3.35 10.87
N VAL A 15 6.38 3.13 11.01
CA VAL A 15 6.92 1.78 11.07
C VAL A 15 6.26 1.04 12.26
N GLY A 16 5.85 -0.20 12.01
CA GLY A 16 5.16 -1.00 13.02
C GLY A 16 3.66 -0.82 13.07
N GLU A 17 3.14 0.15 12.32
CA GLU A 17 1.69 0.37 12.27
C GLU A 17 1.05 -0.72 11.42
N MET A 18 -0.10 -1.24 11.86
CA MET A 18 -0.80 -2.27 11.10
C MET A 18 -1.44 -1.67 9.85
N LEU A 19 -1.24 -2.33 8.71
CA LEU A 19 -1.83 -1.92 7.45
C LEU A 19 -3.29 -2.37 7.38
N SER A 20 -4.18 -1.44 7.01
CA SER A 20 -5.61 -1.71 7.00
C SER A 20 -6.28 -0.81 5.98
N GLU A 21 -7.59 -0.98 5.82
CA GLU A 21 -8.36 -0.15 4.93
C GLU A 21 -8.35 1.32 5.34
N GLU A 22 -8.02 1.59 6.58
CA GLU A 22 -8.01 2.97 7.09
C GLU A 22 -6.78 3.74 6.66
N ASN A 23 -5.66 3.05 6.40
CA ASN A 23 -4.43 3.73 6.03
C ASN A 23 -3.91 3.36 4.65
N LEU A 24 -4.66 2.54 3.90
CA LEU A 24 -4.27 2.14 2.55
C LEU A 24 -5.33 2.53 1.54
N THR A 25 -4.90 2.77 0.31
CA THR A 25 -5.81 3.00 -0.79
C THR A 25 -5.12 2.53 -2.07
N VAL A 26 -5.77 2.72 -3.22
CA VAL A 26 -5.17 2.35 -4.50
C VAL A 26 -5.17 3.56 -5.40
N LYS A 27 -4.07 3.75 -6.11
CA LYS A 27 -3.90 4.85 -7.04
C LYS A 27 -3.01 4.43 -8.19
N ARG A 28 -3.09 5.13 -9.30
CA ARG A 28 -2.16 4.97 -10.41
C ARG A 28 -0.83 5.61 -10.03
N PRO A 29 0.27 5.14 -10.61
CA PRO A 29 0.41 4.09 -11.63
C PRO A 29 0.47 2.70 -11.03
N GLY A 30 0.49 1.69 -11.88
CA GLY A 30 0.51 0.30 -11.48
C GLY A 30 1.89 -0.30 -11.36
N ASN A 31 2.84 0.44 -10.81
CA ASN A 31 4.24 -0.01 -10.69
C ASN A 31 4.57 -0.54 -9.29
N GLY A 32 3.59 -0.68 -8.43
CA GLY A 32 3.77 -1.24 -7.10
C GLY A 32 2.95 -2.52 -6.93
N ILE A 33 2.51 -2.78 -5.70
CA ILE A 33 1.74 -3.98 -5.40
C ILE A 33 0.35 -3.88 -6.03
N SER A 34 -0.05 -4.94 -6.74
CA SER A 34 -1.36 -4.97 -7.39
C SER A 34 -2.48 -4.92 -6.34
N PRO A 35 -3.57 -4.17 -6.62
CA PRO A 35 -4.74 -4.20 -5.74
C PRO A 35 -5.34 -5.59 -5.57
N MET A 36 -5.06 -6.51 -6.49
CA MET A 36 -5.54 -7.88 -6.35
C MET A 36 -4.91 -8.59 -5.16
N ARG A 37 -3.81 -8.05 -4.63
CA ARG A 37 -3.14 -8.60 -3.46
C ARG A 37 -3.56 -7.89 -2.18
N TRP A 38 -4.65 -7.15 -2.22
CA TRP A 38 -5.14 -6.37 -1.08
C TRP A 38 -5.21 -7.20 0.19
N HIS A 39 -5.79 -8.42 0.09
CA HIS A 39 -5.97 -9.28 1.27
C HIS A 39 -4.64 -9.75 1.85
N GLU A 40 -3.59 -9.81 1.02
CA GLU A 40 -2.27 -10.21 1.51
C GLU A 40 -1.61 -9.07 2.28
N VAL A 41 -1.95 -7.84 1.95
CA VAL A 41 -1.34 -6.66 2.56
C VAL A 41 -2.04 -6.29 3.86
N ILE A 42 -3.37 -6.36 3.87
CA ILE A 42 -4.17 -6.03 5.05
C ILE A 42 -3.78 -6.95 6.21
N GLY A 43 -3.55 -6.36 7.37
CA GLY A 43 -3.18 -7.10 8.57
C GLY A 43 -1.69 -7.24 8.78
N LYS A 44 -0.89 -6.88 7.78
CA LYS A 44 0.55 -6.89 7.95
C LYS A 44 1.00 -5.59 8.61
N VAL A 45 2.24 -5.56 9.09
CA VAL A 45 2.79 -4.39 9.76
C VAL A 45 3.69 -3.65 8.81
N ALA A 46 3.65 -2.33 8.88
CA ALA A 46 4.51 -1.51 8.04
C ALA A 46 5.97 -1.73 8.43
N GLY A 47 6.78 -2.11 7.44
CA GLY A 47 8.20 -2.36 7.66
C GLY A 47 9.05 -1.10 7.64
N ARG A 48 8.45 0.02 7.28
CA ARG A 48 9.11 1.32 7.29
C ARG A 48 8.06 2.42 7.38
N HIS A 49 8.52 3.63 7.50
CA HIS A 49 7.64 4.80 7.50
C HIS A 49 7.23 5.13 6.06
N TYR A 50 5.95 5.43 5.85
CA TYR A 50 5.41 5.83 4.55
C TYR A 50 4.77 7.20 4.65
N LEU A 51 5.01 8.01 3.63
CA LEU A 51 4.30 9.28 3.48
C LEU A 51 3.04 9.05 2.65
N PRO A 52 2.05 9.96 2.71
CA PRO A 52 0.83 9.82 1.89
C PRO A 52 1.19 9.60 0.42
N ASP A 53 0.47 8.70 -0.22
CA ASP A 53 0.60 8.36 -1.64
C ASP A 53 1.85 7.58 -2.00
N GLU A 54 2.68 7.22 -1.01
CA GLU A 54 3.83 6.36 -1.30
C GLU A 54 3.39 4.93 -1.56
N LEU A 55 4.11 4.25 -2.46
CA LEU A 55 3.84 2.85 -2.78
C LEU A 55 4.20 1.98 -1.59
N ILE A 56 3.32 1.03 -1.28
CA ILE A 56 3.59 0.05 -0.23
C ILE A 56 4.56 -0.98 -0.81
N GLU A 57 5.54 -1.39 -0.02
CA GLU A 57 6.61 -2.29 -0.45
C GLU A 57 6.77 -3.45 0.53
N GLY A 58 7.61 -4.40 0.13
CA GLY A 58 8.01 -5.47 1.03
C GLY A 58 7.07 -6.65 1.10
N MET A 59 6.23 -6.79 0.10
CA MET A 59 5.24 -7.87 0.05
C MET A 59 5.61 -8.95 -0.93
N GLU A 60 6.85 -9.04 -1.32
CA GLU A 60 7.29 -10.10 -2.23
C GLU A 60 7.19 -11.47 -1.60
#